data_5347b9198640e2647ce6783e16ba66d7
#
_entry.id   5347b9198640e2647ce6783e16ba66d7
#
_cell.length_a   1.000
_cell.length_b   1.000
_cell.length_c   1.000
_cell.angle_alpha   90.00
_cell.angle_beta   90.00
_cell.angle_gamma   90.00
#
_symmetry.space_group_name_H-M   'P 1'
#
loop_
_entity.id
_entity.type
_entity.pdbx_description
1 polymer ?
#
loop_
_entity_poly.entity_id
_entity_poly.type
_entity_poly.pdbx_seq_one_letter_code
_entity_poly.pdbx_strand_id
1 'polypeptide(L)'
;MLNFEHKEDEIFFEPLFKELGGLEKNYDLLDLSDALSKREAFNKIRNQVFRELKKQFGDVCMLNYHADCTNTAEQVDHLIPLSSNILNKTIRVMKSERGRKVPAQSFGSNNSRNFVLSCVRCNSAKKHHIPDNKLLNKVLSRNF
;
A
#
# COMPACT_ATOMS: atom_id res chain seq x y z
N MET A 1 1.71 4.01 -19.05
CA MET A 1 2.21 5.19 -18.33
C MET A 1 1.14 5.71 -17.38
N LEU A 2 1.49 5.97 -16.14
CA LEU A 2 0.56 6.46 -15.15
C LEU A 2 0.45 7.98 -15.21
N ASN A 3 -0.76 8.51 -15.29
CA ASN A 3 -0.99 9.95 -15.37
C ASN A 3 -1.48 10.47 -14.03
N PHE A 4 -0.57 11.07 -13.26
CA PHE A 4 -0.95 11.70 -12.00
C PHE A 4 -1.79 12.95 -12.25
N GLU A 5 -2.91 13.05 -11.55
CA GLU A 5 -3.78 14.22 -11.61
C GLU A 5 -3.14 15.42 -10.90
N HIS A 6 -2.37 15.13 -9.83
CA HIS A 6 -1.67 16.15 -9.05
C HIS A 6 -0.16 15.90 -9.13
N LYS A 7 0.58 16.91 -9.53
CA LYS A 7 2.03 16.80 -9.74
C LYS A 7 2.78 16.47 -8.44
N GLU A 8 2.32 16.94 -7.29
CA GLU A 8 2.92 16.62 -6.00
C GLU A 8 2.89 15.13 -5.69
N ASP A 9 1.95 14.38 -6.25
CA ASP A 9 1.87 12.93 -6.06
C ASP A 9 3.04 12.25 -6.76
N GLU A 10 3.33 12.65 -8.00
CA GLU A 10 4.49 12.14 -8.74
C GLU A 10 5.79 12.47 -8.04
N ILE A 11 5.93 13.70 -7.55
CA ILE A 11 7.11 14.16 -6.81
C ILE A 11 7.30 13.34 -5.52
N PHE A 12 6.21 12.90 -4.90
CA PHE A 12 6.27 12.05 -3.69
C PHE A 12 6.70 10.63 -4.03
N PHE A 13 6.09 9.99 -5.04
CA PHE A 13 6.32 8.58 -5.34
C PHE A 13 7.63 8.33 -6.07
N GLU A 14 8.14 9.27 -6.84
CA GLU A 14 9.38 9.10 -7.59
C GLU A 14 10.58 8.76 -6.67
N PRO A 15 10.89 9.55 -5.63
CA PRO A 15 11.98 9.18 -4.72
C PRO A 15 11.69 7.94 -3.89
N LEU A 16 10.42 7.70 -3.55
CA LEU A 16 10.02 6.52 -2.77
C LEU A 16 10.39 5.22 -3.50
N PHE A 17 10.20 5.17 -4.81
CA PHE A 17 10.48 3.98 -5.60
C PHE A 17 11.87 3.96 -6.23
N LYS A 18 12.67 4.99 -6.05
CA LYS A 18 13.99 5.10 -6.66
C LYS A 18 14.89 3.90 -6.34
N GLU A 19 14.91 3.48 -5.07
CA GLU A 19 15.71 2.33 -4.62
C GLU A 19 15.08 0.97 -4.96
N LEU A 20 13.85 1.00 -5.48
CA LEU A 20 13.09 -0.21 -5.82
C LEU A 20 12.99 -0.43 -7.32
N GLY A 21 13.89 0.14 -8.08
CA GLY A 21 13.93 0.01 -9.54
C GLY A 21 13.28 1.17 -10.29
N GLY A 22 12.79 2.19 -9.58
CA GLY A 22 12.19 3.38 -10.15
C GLY A 22 10.67 3.36 -10.18
N LEU A 23 10.08 4.53 -10.40
CA LEU A 23 8.63 4.70 -10.42
C LEU A 23 7.99 3.86 -11.53
N GLU A 24 8.56 3.87 -12.72
CA GLU A 24 7.99 3.18 -13.89
C GLU A 24 7.86 1.67 -13.65
N LYS A 25 8.86 1.05 -13.02
CA LYS A 25 8.82 -0.39 -12.72
C LYS A 25 7.81 -0.75 -11.62
N ASN A 26 7.30 0.24 -10.91
CA ASN A 26 6.37 0.06 -9.79
C ASN A 26 4.99 0.67 -10.06
N TYR A 27 4.68 0.99 -11.31
CA TYR A 27 3.35 1.51 -11.68
C TYR A 27 2.23 0.52 -11.35
N ASP A 28 2.51 -0.77 -11.32
CA ASP A 28 1.53 -1.80 -10.97
C ASP A 28 1.06 -1.72 -9.51
N LEU A 29 1.82 -1.07 -8.64
CA LEU A 29 1.42 -0.82 -7.25
C LEU A 29 0.40 0.31 -7.12
N LEU A 30 0.24 1.11 -8.17
CA LEU A 30 -0.57 2.32 -8.17
C LEU A 30 -1.76 2.19 -9.11
N ASP A 31 -2.90 2.69 -8.66
CA ASP A 31 -4.13 2.81 -9.45
C ASP A 31 -4.84 4.05 -8.95
N LEU A 32 -4.93 5.07 -9.79
CA LEU A 32 -5.49 6.37 -9.43
C LEU A 32 -7.02 6.44 -9.60
N SER A 33 -7.65 5.31 -9.88
CA SER A 33 -9.11 5.25 -9.98
C SER A 33 -9.76 5.32 -8.59
N ASP A 34 -11.09 5.36 -8.58
CA ASP A 34 -11.90 5.55 -7.40
C ASP A 34 -11.66 4.46 -6.33
N ALA A 35 -11.45 4.89 -5.09
CA ALA A 35 -11.18 4.00 -3.97
C ALA A 35 -12.35 3.06 -3.68
N LEU A 36 -13.59 3.55 -3.78
CA LEU A 36 -14.77 2.73 -3.50
C LEU A 36 -14.89 1.57 -4.48
N SER A 37 -14.71 1.84 -5.78
CA SER A 37 -14.75 0.81 -6.82
C SER A 37 -13.66 -0.23 -6.62
N LYS A 38 -12.45 0.21 -6.26
CA LYS A 38 -11.34 -0.70 -5.97
C LYS A 38 -11.63 -1.57 -4.74
N ARG A 39 -12.22 -0.99 -3.71
CA ARG A 39 -12.57 -1.72 -2.48
C ARG A 39 -13.65 -2.76 -2.73
N GLU A 40 -14.66 -2.40 -3.50
CA GLU A 40 -15.71 -3.35 -3.88
C GLU A 40 -15.16 -4.51 -4.69
N ALA A 41 -14.28 -4.23 -5.65
CA ALA A 41 -13.62 -5.26 -6.44
C ALA A 41 -12.77 -6.18 -5.55
N PHE A 42 -12.00 -5.62 -4.63
CA PHE A 42 -11.18 -6.40 -3.72
C PHE A 42 -12.02 -7.27 -2.78
N ASN A 43 -13.14 -6.76 -2.27
CA ASN A 43 -14.00 -7.52 -1.36
C ASN A 43 -14.53 -8.80 -2.01
N LYS A 44 -14.72 -8.81 -3.33
CA LYS A 44 -15.17 -9.99 -4.07
C LYS A 44 -14.11 -11.08 -4.15
N ILE A 45 -12.84 -10.73 -4.09
CA ILE A 45 -11.73 -11.67 -4.28
C ILE A 45 -10.87 -11.84 -3.01
N ARG A 46 -11.18 -11.16 -1.93
CA ARG A 46 -10.37 -11.15 -0.70
C ARG A 46 -10.04 -12.54 -0.18
N ASN A 47 -11.04 -13.39 -0.06
CA ASN A 47 -10.86 -14.74 0.49
C ASN A 47 -10.00 -15.61 -0.43
N GLN A 48 -10.21 -15.49 -1.73
CA GLN A 48 -9.41 -16.21 -2.74
C GLN A 48 -7.95 -15.72 -2.69
N VAL A 49 -7.73 -14.41 -2.65
CA VAL A 49 -6.40 -13.82 -2.56
C VAL A 49 -5.68 -14.31 -1.29
N PHE A 50 -6.38 -14.31 -0.16
CA PHE A 50 -5.82 -14.79 1.10
C PHE A 50 -5.33 -16.24 0.98
N ARG A 51 -6.16 -17.13 0.43
CA ARG A 51 -5.79 -18.52 0.25
C ARG A 51 -4.61 -18.70 -0.71
N GLU A 52 -4.61 -17.98 -1.82
CA GLU A 52 -3.54 -18.06 -2.82
C GLU A 52 -2.20 -17.57 -2.27
N LEU A 53 -2.21 -16.47 -1.53
CA LEU A 53 -0.98 -15.93 -0.92
C LEU A 53 -0.45 -16.87 0.17
N LYS A 54 -1.33 -17.46 0.98
CA LYS A 54 -0.91 -18.45 1.99
C LYS A 54 -0.33 -19.69 1.34
N LYS A 55 -0.91 -20.13 0.22
CA LYS A 55 -0.38 -21.26 -0.54
C LYS A 55 0.99 -20.97 -1.11
N GLN A 56 1.21 -19.74 -1.58
CA GLN A 56 2.46 -19.34 -2.22
C GLN A 56 3.58 -19.06 -1.20
N PHE A 57 3.27 -18.36 -0.11
CA PHE A 57 4.26 -17.86 0.84
C PHE A 57 4.20 -18.53 2.22
N GLY A 58 3.18 -19.33 2.49
CA GLY A 58 2.98 -19.95 3.79
C GLY A 58 2.17 -19.07 4.75
N ASP A 59 1.97 -19.58 5.95
CA ASP A 59 1.22 -18.89 7.01
C ASP A 59 2.15 -17.93 7.75
N VAL A 60 2.49 -16.82 7.10
CA VAL A 60 3.45 -15.84 7.59
C VAL A 60 2.87 -14.45 7.61
N CYS A 61 3.29 -13.63 8.57
CA CYS A 61 3.07 -12.19 8.52
C CYS A 61 4.22 -11.56 7.73
N MET A 62 3.93 -11.08 6.54
CA MET A 62 4.95 -10.48 5.67
C MET A 62 5.51 -9.18 6.22
N LEU A 63 4.73 -8.43 7.00
CA LEU A 63 5.18 -7.18 7.62
C LEU A 63 6.16 -7.47 8.76
N ASN A 64 5.79 -8.31 9.68
CA ASN A 64 6.64 -8.82 10.78
C ASN A 64 7.55 -7.75 11.42
N TYR A 65 6.97 -6.64 11.84
CA TYR A 65 7.75 -5.54 12.43
C TYR A 65 7.24 -5.10 13.82
N HIS A 66 5.98 -5.39 14.16
CA HIS A 66 5.45 -5.04 15.47
C HIS A 66 6.00 -6.00 16.53
N ALA A 67 6.24 -5.47 17.75
CA ALA A 67 6.79 -6.28 18.85
C ALA A 67 5.91 -7.49 19.17
N ASP A 68 4.58 -7.35 19.02
CA ASP A 68 3.61 -8.42 19.30
C ASP A 68 3.17 -9.17 18.03
N CYS A 69 3.98 -9.15 16.97
CA CYS A 69 3.69 -9.88 15.74
C CYS A 69 3.51 -11.37 16.04
N THR A 70 2.41 -11.95 15.55
CA THR A 70 2.12 -13.37 15.76
C THR A 70 2.88 -14.29 14.81
N ASN A 71 3.58 -13.73 13.81
CA ASN A 71 4.27 -14.45 12.74
C ASN A 71 3.35 -15.30 11.86
N THR A 72 2.03 -15.07 11.93
CA THR A 72 1.03 -15.80 11.15
C THR A 72 0.23 -14.84 10.29
N ALA A 73 -0.33 -15.38 9.19
CA ALA A 73 -1.20 -14.62 8.30
C ALA A 73 -2.63 -14.64 8.84
N GLU A 74 -3.16 -13.48 9.19
CA GLU A 74 -4.52 -13.34 9.67
C GLU A 74 -5.43 -12.61 8.67
N GLN A 75 -4.82 -11.78 7.80
CA GLN A 75 -5.56 -10.99 6.83
C GLN A 75 -4.69 -10.56 5.66
N VAL A 76 -5.33 -10.07 4.60
CA VAL A 76 -4.65 -9.42 3.47
C VAL A 76 -4.82 -7.92 3.60
N ASP A 77 -3.73 -7.19 3.45
CA ASP A 77 -3.71 -5.74 3.42
C ASP A 77 -3.10 -5.26 2.10
N HIS A 78 -3.29 -3.99 1.80
CA HIS A 78 -2.65 -3.33 0.66
C HIS A 78 -1.39 -2.62 1.14
N LEU A 79 -0.27 -2.87 0.46
CA LEU A 79 1.01 -2.26 0.79
C LEU A 79 0.94 -0.75 0.62
N ILE A 80 0.47 -0.31 -0.56
CA ILE A 80 0.05 1.08 -0.80
C ILE A 80 -1.46 1.10 -0.56
N PRO A 81 -1.96 1.85 0.42
CA PRO A 81 -3.38 1.79 0.79
C PRO A 81 -4.30 2.27 -0.33
N LEU A 82 -5.49 1.67 -0.42
CA LEU A 82 -6.51 2.07 -1.40
C LEU A 82 -7.01 3.49 -1.11
N SER A 83 -7.17 3.82 0.17
CA SER A 83 -7.54 5.17 0.57
C SER A 83 -6.79 5.53 1.85
N SER A 84 -6.31 6.76 1.93
CA SER A 84 -5.57 7.22 3.10
C SER A 84 -5.62 8.74 3.21
N ASN A 85 -6.38 9.24 4.17
CA ASN A 85 -6.37 10.65 4.50
C ASN A 85 -5.01 11.10 5.03
N ILE A 86 -4.36 10.22 5.79
CA ILE A 86 -3.03 10.48 6.36
C ILE A 86 -2.02 10.68 5.24
N LEU A 87 -2.01 9.79 4.25
CA LEU A 87 -1.08 9.88 3.13
C LEU A 87 -1.32 11.15 2.30
N ASN A 88 -2.58 11.46 2.01
CA ASN A 88 -2.93 12.68 1.28
C ASN A 88 -2.50 13.93 2.04
N LYS A 89 -2.72 13.99 3.33
CA LYS A 89 -2.27 15.10 4.17
C LYS A 89 -0.74 15.21 4.18
N THR A 90 -0.03 14.10 4.24
CA THR A 90 1.43 14.08 4.22
C THR A 90 1.96 14.63 2.89
N ILE A 91 1.40 14.18 1.77
CA ILE A 91 1.85 14.63 0.44
C ILE A 91 1.57 16.12 0.23
N ARG A 92 0.42 16.62 0.71
CA ARG A 92 -0.06 17.97 0.41
C ARG A 92 0.17 18.99 1.52
N VAL A 93 0.83 18.60 2.61
CA VAL A 93 0.99 19.49 3.79
C VAL A 93 1.67 20.81 3.45
N MET A 94 2.64 20.79 2.53
CA MET A 94 3.37 21.99 2.11
C MET A 94 2.56 22.91 1.20
N LYS A 95 1.41 22.43 0.70
CA LYS A 95 0.57 23.14 -0.27
C LYS A 95 -0.86 23.35 0.20
N SER A 96 -1.22 22.83 1.36
CA SER A 96 -2.56 23.06 1.91
C SER A 96 -2.59 24.43 2.58
N GLU A 97 -3.42 25.31 2.05
CA GLU A 97 -3.71 26.59 2.69
C GLU A 97 -4.79 26.38 3.75
N ARG A 98 -4.71 27.21 4.81
CA ARG A 98 -5.67 27.15 5.90
C ARG A 98 -7.11 27.31 5.35
N GLY A 99 -7.98 26.36 5.71
CA GLY A 99 -9.37 26.36 5.27
C GLY A 99 -9.63 25.68 3.94
N ARG A 100 -8.60 25.22 3.24
CA ARG A 100 -8.77 24.44 2.01
C ARG A 100 -8.90 22.95 2.32
N LYS A 101 -9.85 22.32 1.63
CA LYS A 101 -9.99 20.87 1.69
C LYS A 101 -8.83 20.22 0.93
N VAL A 102 -8.16 19.27 1.58
CA VAL A 102 -7.08 18.52 0.95
C VAL A 102 -7.67 17.56 -0.09
N PRO A 103 -7.20 17.58 -1.36
CA PRO A 103 -7.64 16.61 -2.35
C PRO A 103 -7.40 15.18 -1.87
N ALA A 104 -8.39 14.32 -2.01
CA ALA A 104 -8.32 12.93 -1.59
C ALA A 104 -8.10 12.03 -2.81
N GLN A 105 -6.84 11.73 -3.12
CA GLN A 105 -6.47 10.81 -4.18
C GLN A 105 -6.30 9.41 -3.64
N SER A 106 -6.85 8.42 -4.34
CA SER A 106 -6.61 7.00 -4.06
C SER A 106 -5.40 6.53 -4.85
N PHE A 107 -4.44 5.86 -4.21
CA PHE A 107 -3.19 5.48 -4.83
C PHE A 107 -3.01 3.98 -5.03
N GLY A 108 -3.36 3.17 -4.04
CA GLY A 108 -3.09 1.74 -4.07
C GLY A 108 -3.85 0.99 -5.15
N SER A 109 -3.23 -0.04 -5.71
CA SER A 109 -3.85 -0.92 -6.71
C SER A 109 -4.29 -2.25 -6.10
N ASN A 110 -5.10 -2.99 -6.86
CA ASN A 110 -5.44 -4.39 -6.58
C ASN A 110 -4.52 -5.35 -7.34
N ASN A 111 -3.32 -4.92 -7.69
CA ASN A 111 -2.31 -5.81 -8.25
C ASN A 111 -1.77 -6.74 -7.16
N SER A 112 -1.45 -7.98 -7.50
CA SER A 112 -0.97 -8.98 -6.53
C SER A 112 0.29 -8.54 -5.79
N ARG A 113 1.17 -7.74 -6.42
CA ARG A 113 2.36 -7.19 -5.76
C ARG A 113 2.01 -6.21 -4.64
N ASN A 114 0.83 -5.61 -4.69
CA ASN A 114 0.37 -4.68 -3.66
C ASN A 114 -0.36 -5.38 -2.50
N PHE A 115 -0.55 -6.69 -2.59
CA PHE A 115 -1.17 -7.46 -1.52
C PHE A 115 -0.12 -8.00 -0.57
N VAL A 116 -0.40 -7.93 0.73
CA VAL A 116 0.50 -8.40 1.77
C VAL A 116 -0.29 -9.19 2.81
N LEU A 117 0.22 -10.38 3.16
CA LEU A 117 -0.30 -11.14 4.30
C LEU A 117 0.22 -10.50 5.58
N SER A 118 -0.65 -10.29 6.55
CA SER A 118 -0.25 -9.69 7.81
C SER A 118 -1.05 -10.23 8.98
N CYS A 119 -0.46 -10.16 10.17
CA CYS A 119 -1.21 -10.37 11.41
C CYS A 119 -1.95 -9.08 11.77
N VAL A 120 -2.93 -9.19 12.65
CA VAL A 120 -3.74 -8.04 13.09
C VAL A 120 -2.85 -6.97 13.74
N ARG A 121 -1.87 -7.37 14.53
CA ARG A 121 -0.98 -6.43 15.24
C ARG A 121 -0.17 -5.57 14.27
N CYS A 122 0.49 -6.21 13.30
CA CYS A 122 1.28 -5.47 12.31
C CYS A 122 0.41 -4.60 11.41
N ASN A 123 -0.75 -5.11 10.98
CA ASN A 123 -1.66 -4.33 10.16
C ASN A 123 -2.21 -3.11 10.92
N SER A 124 -2.59 -3.28 12.18
CA SER A 124 -3.06 -2.18 13.02
C SER A 124 -1.96 -1.13 13.24
N ALA A 125 -0.71 -1.56 13.41
CA ALA A 125 0.42 -0.66 13.57
C ALA A 125 0.74 0.10 12.27
N LYS A 126 0.62 -0.58 11.12
CA LYS A 126 0.82 0.04 9.81
C LYS A 126 -0.25 1.10 9.52
N LYS A 127 -1.49 0.86 9.93
CA LYS A 127 -2.64 1.73 9.64
C LYS A 127 -2.74 1.97 8.13
N HIS A 128 -2.93 3.22 7.72
CA HIS A 128 -3.02 3.61 6.30
C HIS A 128 -1.73 4.29 5.82
N HIS A 129 -0.61 3.97 6.46
CA HIS A 129 0.71 4.45 6.04
C HIS A 129 1.35 3.49 5.04
N ILE A 130 2.24 4.04 4.21
CA ILE A 130 3.17 3.23 3.41
C ILE A 130 4.32 2.84 4.35
N PRO A 131 4.75 1.57 4.36
CA PRO A 131 5.92 1.18 5.15
C PRO A 131 7.18 1.94 4.75
N ASP A 132 8.17 2.01 5.64
CA ASP A 132 9.45 2.61 5.31
C ASP A 132 10.14 1.83 4.17
N ASN A 133 11.17 2.43 3.57
CA ASN A 133 11.83 1.85 2.41
C ASN A 133 12.43 0.45 2.67
N LYS A 134 12.92 0.22 3.87
CA LYS A 134 13.50 -1.07 4.25
C LYS A 134 12.45 -2.18 4.24
N LEU A 135 11.31 -1.92 4.89
CA LEU A 135 10.20 -2.87 4.93
C LEU A 135 9.55 -3.02 3.56
N LEU A 136 9.37 -1.92 2.85
CA LEU A 136 8.80 -1.91 1.51
C LEU A 136 9.64 -2.78 0.56
N ASN A 137 10.96 -2.63 0.60
CA ASN A 137 11.87 -3.43 -0.21
C ASN A 137 11.81 -4.92 0.17
N LYS A 138 11.80 -5.22 1.46
CA LYS A 138 11.67 -6.60 1.96
C LYS A 138 10.40 -7.27 1.45
N VAL A 139 9.26 -6.58 1.56
CA VAL A 139 7.97 -7.13 1.14
C VAL A 139 7.92 -7.29 -0.37
N LEU A 140 8.35 -6.28 -1.13
CA LEU A 140 8.32 -6.34 -2.60
C LEU A 140 9.28 -7.37 -3.17
N SER A 141 10.39 -7.64 -2.51
CA SER A 141 11.33 -8.71 -2.92
C SER A 141 10.80 -10.10 -2.59
N ARG A 142 9.73 -10.19 -1.80
CA ARG A 142 9.14 -11.46 -1.33
C ARG A 142 10.15 -12.33 -0.59
N ASN A 143 11.06 -11.70 0.13
CA ASN A 143 12.11 -12.39 0.88
C ASN A 143 11.75 -12.41 2.37
N PHE A 144 11.08 -13.47 2.77
CA PHE A 144 10.58 -13.66 4.15
C PHE A 144 11.27 -14.80 4.85
#